data_f6b7a1dc899db1bdf1fe0bcd39e9635d
#
_entry.id   f6b7a1dc899db1bdf1fe0bcd39e9635d
#
_cell.length_a   1.000
_cell.length_b   1.000
_cell.length_c   1.000
_cell.angle_alpha   90.00
_cell.angle_beta   90.00
_cell.angle_gamma   90.00
#
_symmetry.space_group_name_H-M   'P 1'
#
loop_
_entity.id
_entity.type
_entity.pdbx_description
1 polymer ?
#
loop_
_entity_poly.entity_id
_entity_poly.type
_entity_poly.pdbx_seq_one_letter_code
_entity_poly.pdbx_strand_id
1 'polypeptide(L)'
;MSLTKLDIDRYITTLRTNSKEFNNISDVQLSSMLENVISNINEVAYFWSTVCSDNKGTTKTPAEGEEWLGGPFAAVLATQYYIETLQSNDELSLNSFNKEENSYKVFPNKFIEKITFPFINGKVYFNKSMSFEDINKFRGFSRRFDIDPSITLVLGAGNFSSIPYLDVLYHLITRRSVILLKLNPVNEYLKPVFEKYFKILLKEDM
;
A
#
# COMPACT_ATOMS: atom_id res chain seq x y z
N MET A 1 -22.30 -15.02 3.74
CA MET A 1 -23.51 -14.27 3.36
C MET A 1 -23.25 -13.63 2.01
N SER A 2 -24.03 -13.90 0.97
CA SER A 2 -23.82 -13.29 -0.33
C SER A 2 -24.33 -11.85 -0.31
N LEU A 3 -23.48 -10.90 -0.76
CA LEU A 3 -23.87 -9.51 -0.91
C LEU A 3 -24.96 -9.37 -1.95
N THR A 4 -25.99 -8.61 -1.64
CA THR A 4 -27.06 -8.25 -2.58
C THR A 4 -26.64 -7.01 -3.39
N LYS A 5 -27.34 -6.75 -4.48
CA LYS A 5 -27.17 -5.50 -5.24
C LYS A 5 -27.41 -4.27 -4.36
N LEU A 6 -28.40 -4.33 -3.47
CA LEU A 6 -28.73 -3.23 -2.56
C LEU A 6 -27.57 -2.92 -1.59
N ASP A 7 -26.87 -3.95 -1.09
CA ASP A 7 -25.70 -3.75 -0.23
C ASP A 7 -24.57 -3.05 -0.98
N ILE A 8 -24.31 -3.45 -2.23
CA ILE A 8 -23.30 -2.82 -3.07
C ILE A 8 -23.64 -1.36 -3.37
N ASP A 9 -24.90 -1.08 -3.72
CA ASP A 9 -25.38 0.29 -4.00
C ASP A 9 -25.24 1.19 -2.76
N ARG A 10 -25.49 0.65 -1.56
CA ARG A 10 -25.27 1.35 -0.29
C ARG A 10 -23.80 1.65 -0.05
N TYR A 11 -22.91 0.68 -0.22
CA TYR A 11 -21.46 0.90 -0.09
C TYR A 11 -20.95 1.97 -1.06
N ILE A 12 -21.36 1.91 -2.32
CA ILE A 12 -20.97 2.90 -3.32
C ILE A 12 -21.46 4.30 -2.93
N THR A 13 -22.66 4.42 -2.41
CA THR A 13 -23.22 5.71 -1.97
C THR A 13 -22.44 6.28 -0.81
N THR A 14 -22.12 5.48 0.19
CA THR A 14 -21.27 5.88 1.34
C THR A 14 -19.88 6.29 0.87
N LEU A 15 -19.24 5.49 0.01
CA LEU A 15 -17.92 5.80 -0.52
C LEU A 15 -17.90 7.08 -1.35
N ARG A 16 -18.95 7.41 -2.10
CA ARG A 16 -19.05 8.69 -2.84
C ARG A 16 -19.07 9.89 -1.90
N THR A 17 -19.73 9.79 -0.77
CA THR A 17 -19.70 10.85 0.24
C THR A 17 -18.31 10.96 0.85
N ASN A 18 -17.74 9.84 1.27
CA ASN A 18 -16.43 9.81 1.91
C ASN A 18 -15.29 10.23 0.97
N SER A 19 -15.39 9.99 -0.34
CA SER A 19 -14.35 10.38 -1.31
C SER A 19 -14.11 11.88 -1.34
N LYS A 20 -15.17 12.68 -1.17
CA LYS A 20 -15.08 14.14 -1.12
C LYS A 20 -14.32 14.62 0.14
N GLU A 21 -14.59 14.00 1.28
CA GLU A 21 -13.91 14.31 2.54
C GLU A 21 -12.45 13.86 2.47
N PHE A 22 -12.22 12.64 1.97
CA PHE A 22 -10.89 12.05 1.86
C PHE A 22 -9.97 12.87 0.94
N ASN A 23 -10.50 13.44 -0.13
CA ASN A 23 -9.72 14.28 -1.04
C ASN A 23 -9.15 15.54 -0.37
N ASN A 24 -9.74 15.99 0.74
CA ASN A 24 -9.29 17.15 1.51
C ASN A 24 -8.29 16.79 2.62
N ILE A 25 -7.99 15.50 2.84
CA ILE A 25 -7.01 15.07 3.84
C ILE A 25 -5.61 15.46 3.37
N SER A 26 -4.87 16.18 4.22
CA SER A 26 -3.48 16.56 3.94
C SER A 26 -2.52 15.36 4.00
N ASP A 27 -1.34 15.49 3.38
CA ASP A 27 -0.29 14.47 3.45
C ASP A 27 0.13 14.17 4.89
N VAL A 28 0.17 15.19 5.76
CA VAL A 28 0.47 15.04 7.19
C VAL A 28 -0.59 14.21 7.91
N GLN A 29 -1.86 14.48 7.65
CA GLN A 29 -2.95 13.71 8.24
C GLN A 29 -2.95 12.26 7.74
N LEU A 30 -2.75 12.05 6.44
CA LEU A 30 -2.68 10.71 5.86
C LEU A 30 -1.48 9.93 6.41
N SER A 31 -0.32 10.57 6.53
CA SER A 31 0.87 9.99 7.16
C SER A 31 0.58 9.54 8.61
N SER A 32 -0.06 10.38 9.41
CA SER A 32 -0.44 10.04 10.79
C SER A 32 -1.43 8.87 10.85
N MET A 33 -2.38 8.79 9.90
CA MET A 33 -3.27 7.62 9.81
C MET A 33 -2.50 6.35 9.50
N LEU A 34 -1.51 6.39 8.61
CA LEU A 34 -0.66 5.24 8.28
C LEU A 34 0.25 4.82 9.45
N GLU A 35 0.77 5.77 10.24
CA GLU A 35 1.50 5.47 11.48
C GLU A 35 0.64 4.70 12.47
N ASN A 36 -0.63 5.08 12.59
CA ASN A 36 -1.58 4.33 13.41
C ASN A 36 -1.88 2.93 12.85
N VAL A 37 -1.94 2.77 11.52
CA VAL A 37 -2.07 1.43 10.91
C VAL A 37 -0.87 0.56 11.27
N ILE A 38 0.36 1.06 11.16
CA ILE A 38 1.57 0.30 11.55
C ILE A 38 1.54 -0.06 13.05
N SER A 39 1.08 0.82 13.92
CA SER A 39 1.06 0.56 15.36
C SER A 39 0.26 -0.68 15.73
N ASN A 40 -0.75 -1.02 14.93
CA ASN A 40 -1.57 -2.21 15.13
C ASN A 40 -0.88 -3.52 14.72
N ILE A 41 0.28 -3.46 14.04
CA ILE A 41 0.92 -4.68 13.51
C ILE A 41 1.29 -5.68 14.58
N ASN A 42 1.74 -5.21 15.75
CA ASN A 42 2.14 -6.07 16.87
C ASN A 42 0.99 -6.97 17.35
N GLU A 43 -0.24 -6.50 17.23
CA GLU A 43 -1.44 -7.25 17.60
C GLU A 43 -1.93 -8.19 16.51
N VAL A 44 -1.54 -7.95 15.25
CA VAL A 44 -2.13 -8.60 14.09
C VAL A 44 -1.15 -9.52 13.38
N ALA A 45 0.15 -9.25 13.42
CA ALA A 45 1.15 -9.96 12.61
C ALA A 45 1.17 -11.47 12.85
N TYR A 46 1.16 -11.90 14.11
CA TYR A 46 1.13 -13.32 14.44
C TYR A 46 -0.16 -13.99 13.95
N PHE A 47 -1.30 -13.37 14.20
CA PHE A 47 -2.59 -13.87 13.72
C PHE A 47 -2.63 -13.92 12.19
N TRP A 48 -2.11 -12.88 11.52
CA TRP A 48 -2.03 -12.83 10.05
C TRP A 48 -1.22 -13.99 9.49
N SER A 49 0.04 -14.17 9.95
CA SER A 49 0.90 -15.25 9.45
C SER A 49 0.33 -16.63 9.76
N THR A 50 -0.22 -16.83 10.98
CA THR A 50 -0.78 -18.11 11.40
C THR A 50 -2.00 -18.50 10.55
N VAL A 51 -2.97 -17.58 10.36
CA VAL A 51 -4.16 -17.90 9.56
C VAL A 51 -3.80 -18.17 8.09
N CYS A 52 -2.77 -17.53 7.56
CA CYS A 52 -2.25 -17.83 6.22
C CYS A 52 -1.63 -19.23 6.17
N SER A 53 -0.74 -19.55 7.10
CA SER A 53 -0.06 -20.86 7.16
C SER A 53 -1.06 -22.00 7.30
N ASP A 54 -2.06 -21.84 8.17
CA ASP A 54 -3.10 -22.86 8.38
C ASP A 54 -3.94 -23.10 7.12
N ASN A 55 -4.37 -22.01 6.45
CA ASN A 55 -5.18 -22.14 5.23
C ASN A 55 -4.39 -22.66 4.00
N LYS A 56 -3.07 -22.44 3.98
CA LYS A 56 -2.19 -22.91 2.92
C LYS A 56 -1.55 -24.28 3.24
N GLY A 57 -1.72 -24.80 4.46
CA GLY A 57 -1.12 -26.07 4.90
C GLY A 57 0.39 -25.98 5.09
N THR A 58 0.93 -24.79 5.38
CA THR A 58 2.38 -24.57 5.59
C THR A 58 2.80 -24.52 7.06
N THR A 59 1.85 -24.63 7.97
CA THR A 59 2.07 -24.61 9.44
C THR A 59 3.11 -25.64 9.87
N LYS A 60 4.08 -25.22 10.67
CA LYS A 60 5.21 -26.04 11.15
C LYS A 60 6.14 -26.57 10.03
N THR A 61 6.15 -25.94 8.90
CA THR A 61 7.11 -26.21 7.82
C THR A 61 8.02 -24.98 7.63
N PRO A 62 9.19 -25.12 6.94
CA PRO A 62 10.02 -23.98 6.59
C PRO A 62 9.29 -22.90 5.77
N ALA A 63 8.25 -23.27 5.02
CA ALA A 63 7.45 -22.35 4.21
C ALA A 63 6.57 -21.41 5.05
N GLU A 64 6.39 -21.67 6.36
CA GLU A 64 5.70 -20.74 7.26
C GLU A 64 6.39 -19.36 7.30
N GLY A 65 7.71 -19.31 7.14
CA GLY A 65 8.47 -18.06 7.05
C GLY A 65 8.07 -17.17 5.86
N GLU A 66 7.59 -17.77 4.77
CA GLU A 66 7.11 -17.02 3.61
C GLU A 66 5.85 -16.21 3.93
N GLU A 67 4.99 -16.72 4.82
CA GLU A 67 3.77 -16.02 5.22
C GLU A 67 4.07 -14.78 6.08
N TRP A 68 5.17 -14.80 6.84
CA TRP A 68 5.65 -13.62 7.54
C TRP A 68 6.21 -12.57 6.58
N LEU A 69 7.03 -13.00 5.61
CA LEU A 69 7.65 -12.09 4.64
C LEU A 69 6.65 -11.54 3.63
N GLY A 70 5.80 -12.40 3.08
CA GLY A 70 4.80 -12.06 2.06
C GLY A 70 3.49 -11.49 2.62
N GLY A 71 3.36 -11.38 3.94
CA GLY A 71 2.21 -10.84 4.66
C GLY A 71 2.57 -9.59 5.46
N PRO A 72 2.63 -9.70 6.81
CA PRO A 72 2.79 -8.54 7.69
C PRO A 72 4.09 -7.76 7.44
N PHE A 73 5.21 -8.41 7.15
CA PHE A 73 6.47 -7.70 6.88
C PHE A 73 6.38 -6.82 5.63
N ALA A 74 5.88 -7.35 4.52
CA ALA A 74 5.70 -6.58 3.28
C ALA A 74 4.72 -5.42 3.48
N ALA A 75 3.65 -5.63 4.26
CA ALA A 75 2.67 -4.61 4.57
C ALA A 75 3.30 -3.45 5.37
N VAL A 76 4.05 -3.75 6.43
CA VAL A 76 4.74 -2.73 7.24
C VAL A 76 5.76 -1.96 6.41
N LEU A 77 6.60 -2.68 5.66
CA LEU A 77 7.66 -2.07 4.86
C LEU A 77 7.09 -1.08 3.83
N ALA A 78 6.06 -1.50 3.10
CA ALA A 78 5.40 -0.62 2.12
C ALA A 78 4.76 0.60 2.80
N THR A 79 4.08 0.39 3.93
CA THR A 79 3.45 1.50 4.66
C THR A 79 4.50 2.51 5.13
N GLN A 80 5.65 2.06 5.64
CA GLN A 80 6.75 2.93 6.03
C GLN A 80 7.28 3.77 4.86
N TYR A 81 7.45 3.18 3.67
CA TYR A 81 7.86 3.93 2.49
C TYR A 81 6.84 5.00 2.09
N TYR A 82 5.54 4.71 2.20
CA TYR A 82 4.51 5.71 1.94
C TYR A 82 4.49 6.83 2.98
N ILE A 83 4.67 6.52 4.27
CA ILE A 83 4.80 7.52 5.33
C ILE A 83 5.98 8.45 5.02
N GLU A 84 7.15 7.90 4.73
CA GLU A 84 8.33 8.68 4.37
C GLU A 84 8.10 9.56 3.15
N THR A 85 7.42 9.02 2.13
CA THR A 85 7.07 9.79 0.93
C THR A 85 6.13 10.95 1.22
N LEU A 86 5.13 10.73 2.06
CA LEU A 86 4.16 11.76 2.47
C LEU A 86 4.79 12.85 3.35
N GLN A 87 5.74 12.47 4.21
CA GLN A 87 6.46 13.38 5.12
C GLN A 87 7.61 14.12 4.42
N SER A 88 8.13 13.58 3.31
CA SER A 88 9.23 14.21 2.60
C SER A 88 8.74 15.40 1.77
N ASN A 89 9.42 16.53 1.93
CA ASN A 89 9.34 17.64 0.99
C ASN A 89 10.30 17.45 -0.19
N ASP A 90 10.92 16.27 -0.30
CA ASP A 90 12.09 16.08 -1.09
C ASP A 90 11.81 16.01 -2.58
N GLU A 91 12.54 16.81 -3.30
CA GLU A 91 12.85 16.58 -4.68
C GLU A 91 13.68 15.31 -4.83
N LEU A 92 13.58 14.65 -5.98
CA LEU A 92 14.43 13.51 -6.29
C LEU A 92 15.91 13.94 -6.16
N SER A 93 16.72 13.15 -5.47
CA SER A 93 18.13 13.45 -5.29
C SER A 93 18.89 13.27 -6.61
N LEU A 94 19.53 14.33 -7.08
CA LEU A 94 20.42 14.27 -8.24
C LEU A 94 21.55 13.24 -8.09
N ASN A 95 21.98 12.96 -6.85
CA ASN A 95 23.01 11.96 -6.57
C ASN A 95 22.59 10.52 -6.90
N SER A 96 21.30 10.26 -6.94
CA SER A 96 20.75 8.95 -7.30
C SER A 96 20.37 8.85 -8.78
N PHE A 97 20.52 9.94 -9.55
CA PHE A 97 20.18 9.99 -10.96
C PHE A 97 21.43 9.81 -11.83
N ASN A 98 21.38 8.79 -12.69
CA ASN A 98 22.41 8.55 -13.71
C ASN A 98 21.95 9.17 -15.04
N LYS A 99 22.63 10.23 -15.47
CA LYS A 99 22.29 10.95 -16.71
C LYS A 99 22.58 10.15 -17.98
N GLU A 100 23.60 9.30 -17.97
CA GLU A 100 23.99 8.51 -19.16
C GLU A 100 22.96 7.41 -19.45
N GLU A 101 22.49 6.74 -18.37
CA GLU A 101 21.48 5.71 -18.47
C GLU A 101 20.05 6.26 -18.49
N ASN A 102 19.85 7.53 -18.15
CA ASN A 102 18.57 8.15 -17.83
C ASN A 102 17.78 7.32 -16.80
N SER A 103 18.44 6.99 -15.71
CA SER A 103 17.92 6.11 -14.67
C SER A 103 18.02 6.71 -13.28
N TYR A 104 17.13 6.32 -12.40
CA TYR A 104 17.15 6.69 -10.99
C TYR A 104 17.26 5.45 -10.12
N LYS A 105 18.24 5.45 -9.19
CA LYS A 105 18.40 4.35 -8.24
C LYS A 105 17.33 4.49 -7.15
N VAL A 106 16.45 3.50 -7.04
CA VAL A 106 15.37 3.47 -6.04
C VAL A 106 15.62 2.51 -4.88
N PHE A 107 16.57 1.57 -5.03
CA PHE A 107 16.88 0.59 -3.99
C PHE A 107 18.29 0.00 -4.18
N PRO A 108 19.04 -0.32 -3.11
CA PRO A 108 18.81 0.07 -1.73
C PRO A 108 19.26 1.52 -1.48
N ASN A 109 18.49 2.27 -0.70
CA ASN A 109 18.82 3.63 -0.30
C ASN A 109 19.29 3.68 1.16
N LYS A 110 18.65 2.92 2.03
CA LYS A 110 18.92 2.89 3.47
C LYS A 110 20.05 1.90 3.82
N PHE A 111 20.76 2.20 4.90
CA PHE A 111 21.83 1.32 5.39
C PHE A 111 21.36 -0.10 5.70
N ILE A 112 20.19 -0.21 6.34
CA ILE A 112 19.61 -1.52 6.65
C ILE A 112 19.26 -2.32 5.39
N GLU A 113 18.77 -1.66 4.36
CA GLU A 113 18.46 -2.30 3.08
C GLU A 113 19.71 -2.85 2.40
N LYS A 114 20.82 -2.10 2.48
CA LYS A 114 22.11 -2.54 1.92
C LYS A 114 22.66 -3.79 2.62
N ILE A 115 22.40 -3.93 3.93
CA ILE A 115 22.79 -5.11 4.70
C ILE A 115 21.84 -6.27 4.42
N THR A 116 20.54 -6.02 4.43
CA THR A 116 19.53 -7.07 4.29
C THR A 116 19.47 -7.62 2.86
N PHE A 117 19.72 -6.75 1.86
CA PHE A 117 19.62 -7.10 0.44
C PHE A 117 20.90 -6.71 -0.34
N PRO A 118 22.07 -7.24 0.03
CA PRO A 118 23.36 -6.76 -0.49
C PRO A 118 23.54 -6.96 -2.00
N PHE A 119 22.79 -7.87 -2.60
CA PHE A 119 22.91 -8.21 -4.02
C PHE A 119 21.74 -7.71 -4.88
N ILE A 120 20.79 -6.97 -4.28
CA ILE A 120 19.61 -6.46 -4.98
C ILE A 120 19.80 -4.97 -5.28
N ASN A 121 19.62 -4.58 -6.54
CA ASN A 121 19.62 -3.20 -6.97
C ASN A 121 18.37 -2.92 -7.79
N GLY A 122 17.62 -1.91 -7.38
CA GLY A 122 16.46 -1.40 -8.10
C GLY A 122 16.78 -0.09 -8.80
N LYS A 123 16.51 -0.01 -10.11
CA LYS A 123 16.61 1.23 -10.90
C LYS A 123 15.31 1.42 -11.67
N VAL A 124 14.88 2.67 -11.80
CA VAL A 124 13.81 3.07 -12.71
C VAL A 124 14.47 3.75 -13.91
N TYR A 125 14.19 3.26 -15.09
CA TYR A 125 14.67 3.84 -16.35
C TYR A 125 13.58 4.72 -16.96
N PHE A 126 13.96 5.93 -17.36
CA PHE A 126 13.04 6.88 -17.98
C PHE A 126 13.26 6.95 -19.48
N ASN A 127 12.26 7.45 -20.19
CA ASN A 127 12.41 7.71 -21.60
C ASN A 127 13.55 8.73 -21.80
N LYS A 128 14.44 8.49 -22.77
CA LYS A 128 15.60 9.35 -23.06
C LYS A 128 15.24 10.79 -23.42
N SER A 129 13.98 11.04 -23.82
CA SER A 129 13.47 12.38 -24.07
C SER A 129 13.09 13.17 -22.82
N MET A 130 13.02 12.52 -21.64
CA MET A 130 12.65 13.17 -20.39
C MET A 130 13.90 13.72 -19.70
N SER A 131 13.87 15.00 -19.36
CA SER A 131 14.88 15.60 -18.48
C SER A 131 14.66 15.20 -17.01
N PHE A 132 15.68 15.38 -16.18
CA PHE A 132 15.53 15.19 -14.74
C PHE A 132 14.45 16.11 -14.14
N GLU A 133 14.33 17.33 -14.68
CA GLU A 133 13.30 18.30 -14.25
C GLU A 133 11.89 17.81 -14.60
N ASP A 134 11.71 17.22 -15.80
CA ASP A 134 10.43 16.62 -16.17
C ASP A 134 10.08 15.45 -15.25
N ILE A 135 11.03 14.57 -14.96
CA ILE A 135 10.85 13.45 -14.05
C ILE A 135 10.44 13.95 -12.68
N ASN A 136 11.12 14.96 -12.17
CA ASN A 136 10.82 15.54 -10.86
C ASN A 136 9.44 16.21 -10.82
N LYS A 137 9.03 16.88 -11.89
CA LYS A 137 7.72 17.51 -12.04
C LYS A 137 6.57 16.49 -12.05
N PHE A 138 6.77 15.33 -12.70
CA PHE A 138 5.74 14.32 -12.86
C PHE A 138 5.77 13.20 -11.80
N ARG A 139 6.71 13.25 -10.86
CA ARG A 139 6.76 12.29 -9.76
C ARG A 139 5.52 12.38 -8.88
N GLY A 140 5.05 11.24 -8.45
CA GLY A 140 4.04 11.09 -7.42
C GLY A 140 2.68 11.74 -7.70
N PHE A 141 1.68 10.93 -7.86
CA PHE A 141 0.29 11.39 -8.00
C PHE A 141 -0.23 12.09 -6.73
N SER A 142 0.26 11.70 -5.56
CA SER A 142 -0.16 12.21 -4.26
C SER A 142 -0.01 13.74 -4.10
N ARG A 143 0.81 14.37 -4.95
CA ARG A 143 1.05 15.82 -4.91
C ARG A 143 0.24 16.61 -5.95
N ARG A 144 -0.68 15.99 -6.66
CA ARG A 144 -1.60 16.67 -7.57
C ARG A 144 -2.83 17.11 -6.79
N PHE A 145 -2.95 18.41 -6.58
CA PHE A 145 -4.04 19.03 -5.79
C PHE A 145 -5.39 19.11 -6.54
N ASP A 146 -5.46 18.68 -7.79
CA ASP A 146 -6.60 18.79 -8.70
C ASP A 146 -7.17 17.44 -9.14
N ILE A 147 -7.03 16.42 -8.28
CA ILE A 147 -7.61 15.10 -8.54
C ILE A 147 -9.06 15.10 -8.09
N ASP A 148 -9.96 14.74 -9.02
CA ASP A 148 -11.37 14.54 -8.67
C ASP A 148 -11.55 13.40 -7.66
N PRO A 149 -12.45 13.56 -6.67
CA PRO A 149 -12.80 12.51 -5.73
C PRO A 149 -13.21 11.23 -6.48
N SER A 150 -12.58 10.12 -6.15
CA SER A 150 -12.81 8.86 -6.88
C SER A 150 -12.96 7.66 -5.95
N ILE A 151 -13.61 6.62 -6.48
CA ILE A 151 -13.75 5.32 -5.83
C ILE A 151 -13.02 4.31 -6.71
N THR A 152 -12.16 3.51 -6.09
CA THR A 152 -11.48 2.41 -6.78
C THR A 152 -11.98 1.07 -6.26
N LEU A 153 -12.41 0.20 -7.16
CA LEU A 153 -12.65 -1.21 -6.85
C LEU A 153 -11.33 -1.97 -6.98
N VAL A 154 -10.84 -2.50 -5.86
CA VAL A 154 -9.67 -3.38 -5.81
C VAL A 154 -10.15 -4.83 -5.78
N LEU A 155 -9.77 -5.61 -6.79
CA LEU A 155 -9.97 -7.06 -6.82
C LEU A 155 -8.70 -7.73 -6.28
N GLY A 156 -8.75 -8.12 -5.01
CA GLY A 156 -7.59 -8.66 -4.31
C GLY A 156 -7.01 -9.91 -4.96
N ALA A 157 -5.68 -9.99 -5.02
CA ALA A 157 -4.96 -11.17 -5.51
C ALA A 157 -5.10 -12.35 -4.55
N GLY A 158 -4.92 -13.57 -5.09
CA GLY A 158 -5.07 -14.81 -4.34
C GLY A 158 -3.74 -15.48 -3.91
N ASN A 159 -2.60 -15.00 -4.40
CA ASN A 159 -1.29 -15.66 -4.18
C ASN A 159 -0.58 -15.22 -2.89
N PHE A 160 -0.38 -13.93 -2.68
CA PHE A 160 0.24 -13.39 -1.45
C PHE A 160 -0.77 -12.59 -0.64
N SER A 161 -0.70 -12.74 0.66
CA SER A 161 -1.67 -12.15 1.59
C SER A 161 -1.53 -10.62 1.73
N SER A 162 -0.35 -10.05 1.44
CA SER A 162 -0.15 -8.60 1.47
C SER A 162 -0.60 -7.88 0.20
N ILE A 163 -0.69 -8.55 -0.95
CA ILE A 163 -0.98 -7.86 -2.23
C ILE A 163 -2.28 -7.06 -2.20
N PRO A 164 -3.41 -7.59 -1.70
CA PRO A 164 -4.63 -6.78 -1.61
C PRO A 164 -4.44 -5.49 -0.82
N TYR A 165 -3.63 -5.54 0.24
CA TYR A 165 -3.27 -4.37 1.02
C TYR A 165 -2.41 -3.38 0.26
N LEU A 166 -1.39 -3.88 -0.45
CA LEU A 166 -0.48 -3.05 -1.24
C LEU A 166 -1.23 -2.30 -2.35
N ASP A 167 -2.17 -2.96 -3.00
CA ASP A 167 -3.05 -2.35 -4.00
C ASP A 167 -3.95 -1.27 -3.38
N VAL A 168 -4.50 -1.53 -2.19
CA VAL A 168 -5.26 -0.53 -1.43
C VAL A 168 -4.39 0.70 -1.14
N LEU A 169 -3.18 0.51 -0.59
CA LEU A 169 -2.26 1.62 -0.31
C LEU A 169 -1.92 2.43 -1.57
N TYR A 170 -1.64 1.74 -2.67
CA TYR A 170 -1.31 2.40 -3.92
C TYR A 170 -2.42 3.37 -4.35
N HIS A 171 -3.66 2.90 -4.41
CA HIS A 171 -4.78 3.72 -4.85
C HIS A 171 -5.18 4.79 -3.83
N LEU A 172 -5.12 4.45 -2.55
CA LEU A 172 -5.42 5.38 -1.46
C LEU A 172 -4.47 6.59 -1.49
N ILE A 173 -3.18 6.34 -1.65
CA ILE A 173 -2.13 7.36 -1.51
C ILE A 173 -1.84 8.04 -2.84
N THR A 174 -1.56 7.25 -3.89
CA THR A 174 -1.12 7.80 -5.18
C THR A 174 -2.27 8.35 -6.02
N ARG A 175 -3.50 7.84 -5.82
CA ARG A 175 -4.70 8.25 -6.56
C ARG A 175 -5.69 9.05 -5.73
N ARG A 176 -5.45 9.17 -4.43
CA ARG A 176 -6.39 9.81 -3.50
C ARG A 176 -7.81 9.25 -3.63
N SER A 177 -7.93 7.97 -3.93
CA SER A 177 -9.20 7.27 -4.06
C SER A 177 -9.61 6.62 -2.76
N VAL A 178 -10.90 6.63 -2.45
CA VAL A 178 -11.46 5.71 -1.45
C VAL A 178 -11.64 4.33 -2.09
N ILE A 179 -11.55 3.28 -1.29
CA ILE A 179 -11.38 1.92 -1.80
C ILE A 179 -12.57 1.03 -1.44
N LEU A 180 -13.07 0.32 -2.42
CA LEU A 180 -13.90 -0.87 -2.22
C LEU A 180 -13.03 -2.09 -2.49
N LEU A 181 -12.64 -2.81 -1.42
CA LEU A 181 -11.84 -4.03 -1.57
C LEU A 181 -12.73 -5.27 -1.62
N LYS A 182 -12.64 -6.02 -2.70
CA LYS A 182 -13.18 -7.37 -2.82
C LYS A 182 -12.03 -8.37 -2.70
N LEU A 183 -12.02 -9.16 -1.62
CA LEU A 183 -11.04 -10.23 -1.44
C LEU A 183 -11.21 -11.33 -2.48
N ASN A 184 -10.09 -11.97 -2.83
CA ASN A 184 -10.15 -13.19 -3.61
C ASN A 184 -10.81 -14.31 -2.78
N PRO A 185 -11.67 -15.15 -3.37
CA PRO A 185 -12.30 -16.25 -2.63
C PRO A 185 -11.32 -17.16 -1.87
N VAL A 186 -10.13 -17.39 -2.42
CA VAL A 186 -9.10 -18.21 -1.74
C VAL A 186 -8.46 -17.51 -0.54
N ASN A 187 -8.66 -16.21 -0.38
CA ASN A 187 -8.09 -15.38 0.69
C ASN A 187 -9.18 -14.73 1.56
N GLU A 188 -10.42 -15.21 1.54
CA GLU A 188 -11.50 -14.65 2.38
C GLU A 188 -11.19 -14.73 3.88
N TYR A 189 -10.37 -15.67 4.30
CA TYR A 189 -9.88 -15.79 5.68
C TYR A 189 -9.06 -14.58 6.16
N LEU A 190 -8.59 -13.73 5.23
CA LEU A 190 -7.88 -12.48 5.57
C LEU A 190 -8.83 -11.35 6.01
N LYS A 191 -10.14 -11.49 5.81
CA LYS A 191 -11.09 -10.44 6.19
C LYS A 191 -10.91 -9.96 7.63
N PRO A 192 -10.92 -10.82 8.67
CA PRO A 192 -10.73 -10.38 10.06
C PRO A 192 -9.34 -9.79 10.31
N VAL A 193 -8.32 -10.21 9.57
CA VAL A 193 -6.98 -9.62 9.64
C VAL A 193 -7.03 -8.16 9.18
N PHE A 194 -7.63 -7.90 8.02
CA PHE A 194 -7.70 -6.57 7.45
C PHE A 194 -8.64 -5.65 8.23
N GLU A 195 -9.77 -6.13 8.71
CA GLU A 195 -10.66 -5.36 9.57
C GLU A 195 -9.94 -4.87 10.85
N LYS A 196 -9.10 -5.73 11.44
CA LYS A 196 -8.31 -5.36 12.61
C LYS A 196 -7.14 -4.43 12.27
N TYR A 197 -6.41 -4.71 11.18
CA TYR A 197 -5.23 -3.95 10.78
C TYR A 197 -5.59 -2.55 10.28
N PHE A 198 -6.65 -2.46 9.48
CA PHE A 198 -7.13 -1.20 8.91
C PHE A 198 -8.15 -0.45 9.77
N LYS A 199 -8.41 -0.88 10.98
CA LYS A 199 -9.47 -0.33 11.82
C LYS A 199 -9.58 1.19 11.78
N ILE A 200 -8.45 1.90 11.74
CA ILE A 200 -8.42 3.36 11.70
C ILE A 200 -8.81 3.95 10.34
N LEU A 201 -8.66 3.18 9.25
CA LEU A 201 -9.04 3.60 7.89
C LEU A 201 -10.48 3.21 7.56
N LEU A 202 -11.06 2.30 8.33
CA LEU A 202 -12.45 1.90 8.23
C LEU A 202 -13.27 2.83 9.13
N LYS A 203 -14.17 3.62 8.56
CA LYS A 203 -15.19 4.30 9.39
C LYS A 203 -16.16 3.25 9.91
N GLU A 204 -16.56 3.36 11.17
CA GLU A 204 -17.39 2.36 11.89
C GLU A 204 -18.76 2.09 11.24
N ASP A 205 -19.18 2.92 10.29
CA ASP A 205 -20.47 2.82 9.58
C ASP A 205 -20.36 2.35 8.11
N MET A 206 -19.26 1.66 7.74
CA MET A 206 -19.08 1.12 6.36
C MET A 206 -19.25 -0.39 6.29
#